data_29338b81858cfa288533611fe25c7b37
#
_entry.id   29338b81858cfa288533611fe25c7b37
#
_cell.length_a   1.000
_cell.length_b   1.000
_cell.length_c   1.000
_cell.angle_alpha   90.00
_cell.angle_beta   90.00
_cell.angle_gamma   90.00
#
_symmetry.space_group_name_H-M   'P 1'
#
loop_
_entity.id
_entity.type
_entity.pdbx_description
1 polymer ?
#
loop_
_entity_poly.entity_id
_entity_poly.type
_entity_poly.pdbx_seq_one_letter_code
_entity_poly.pdbx_strand_id
1 'polypeptide(L)'
;MNIELLEYCLKGLRKRWKEVLRTSIVIFIAFTFVAGTLIFQSNMYKWQIQSAKSRFGSWYVMYEGSVKAENNDLKNHPYLGTAGLAQVNNYVYNSVGKTDISIGTLSDRFIEIGNIKLNKGRMPAKDNEIAVEWSTLIKLEQGSDIGQDIVIDTYLNGTSDKLTKTYKLVGILNSYTDCLLYTSPSPRDRSLS
;
A
#
# COMPACT_ATOMS: atom_id res chain seq x y z
N MET A 1 15.15 -13.65 -56.63
CA MET A 1 13.70 -13.82 -56.50
C MET A 1 13.11 -13.50 -57.86
N ASN A 2 12.57 -14.51 -58.59
CA ASN A 2 12.19 -14.41 -59.99
C ASN A 2 11.01 -13.47 -60.16
N ILE A 3 11.22 -12.39 -60.92
CA ILE A 3 10.22 -11.33 -61.20
C ILE A 3 8.97 -11.95 -61.87
N GLU A 4 9.14 -12.95 -62.71
CA GLU A 4 8.03 -13.68 -63.36
C GLU A 4 7.10 -14.40 -62.36
N LEU A 5 7.66 -14.96 -61.28
CA LEU A 5 6.89 -15.66 -60.27
C LEU A 5 6.04 -14.68 -59.43
N LEU A 6 6.57 -13.48 -59.20
CA LEU A 6 5.89 -12.41 -58.49
C LEU A 6 4.72 -11.82 -59.32
N GLU A 7 4.93 -11.70 -60.65
CA GLU A 7 3.90 -11.23 -61.58
C GLU A 7 2.76 -12.26 -61.72
N TYR A 8 3.07 -13.54 -61.71
CA TYR A 8 2.08 -14.63 -61.77
C TYR A 8 1.25 -14.65 -60.45
N CYS A 9 1.87 -14.49 -59.30
CA CYS A 9 1.19 -14.41 -58.03
C CYS A 9 0.27 -13.19 -57.95
N LEU A 10 0.72 -12.03 -58.44
CA LEU A 10 -0.11 -10.80 -58.46
C LEU A 10 -1.31 -10.93 -59.37
N LYS A 11 -1.18 -11.57 -60.52
CA LYS A 11 -2.33 -11.84 -61.44
C LYS A 11 -3.34 -12.79 -60.76
N GLY A 12 -2.87 -13.82 -60.03
CA GLY A 12 -3.71 -14.73 -59.26
C GLY A 12 -4.49 -14.05 -58.12
N LEU A 13 -3.81 -13.19 -57.35
CA LEU A 13 -4.41 -12.37 -56.30
C LEU A 13 -5.47 -11.43 -56.83
N ARG A 14 -5.24 -10.80 -57.97
CA ARG A 14 -6.20 -9.87 -58.60
C ARG A 14 -7.48 -10.57 -59.07
N LYS A 15 -7.39 -11.85 -59.48
CA LYS A 15 -8.54 -12.65 -59.89
C LYS A 15 -9.40 -13.07 -58.71
N ARG A 16 -8.80 -13.26 -57.51
CA ARG A 16 -9.50 -13.71 -56.27
C ARG A 16 -9.53 -12.61 -55.20
N TRP A 17 -9.50 -11.36 -55.60
CA TRP A 17 -9.36 -10.22 -54.68
C TRP A 17 -10.38 -10.21 -53.53
N LYS A 18 -11.64 -10.68 -53.77
CA LYS A 18 -12.68 -10.78 -52.75
C LYS A 18 -12.36 -11.79 -51.67
N GLU A 19 -11.74 -12.92 -51.99
CA GLU A 19 -11.31 -13.94 -51.05
C GLU A 19 -10.11 -13.45 -50.24
N VAL A 20 -9.17 -12.82 -50.94
CA VAL A 20 -7.99 -12.21 -50.30
C VAL A 20 -8.40 -11.10 -49.32
N LEU A 21 -9.38 -10.27 -49.72
CA LEU A 21 -9.89 -9.24 -48.84
C LEU A 21 -10.54 -9.80 -47.58
N ARG A 22 -11.36 -10.87 -47.72
CA ARG A 22 -12.00 -11.51 -46.53
C ARG A 22 -10.97 -12.10 -45.58
N THR A 23 -9.99 -12.83 -46.08
CA THR A 23 -8.94 -13.42 -45.25
C THR A 23 -8.06 -12.35 -44.62
N SER A 24 -7.75 -11.28 -45.33
CA SER A 24 -6.97 -10.14 -44.81
C SER A 24 -7.72 -9.43 -43.65
N ILE A 25 -9.04 -9.24 -43.78
CA ILE A 25 -9.85 -8.65 -42.72
C ILE A 25 -9.84 -9.54 -41.47
N VAL A 26 -10.01 -10.86 -41.64
CA VAL A 26 -9.98 -11.80 -40.49
C VAL A 26 -8.61 -11.76 -39.79
N ILE A 27 -7.54 -11.79 -40.55
CA ILE A 27 -6.18 -11.72 -39.99
C ILE A 27 -5.95 -10.37 -39.28
N PHE A 28 -6.41 -9.27 -39.87
CA PHE A 28 -6.31 -7.95 -39.27
C PHE A 28 -7.08 -7.86 -37.95
N ILE A 29 -8.30 -8.36 -37.88
CA ILE A 29 -9.11 -8.40 -36.66
C ILE A 29 -8.40 -9.27 -35.58
N ALA A 30 -7.91 -10.45 -35.95
CA ALA A 30 -7.19 -11.32 -35.02
C ALA A 30 -5.95 -10.63 -34.47
N PHE A 31 -5.16 -9.97 -35.33
CA PHE A 31 -3.95 -9.25 -34.91
C PHE A 31 -4.27 -8.06 -34.00
N THR A 32 -5.32 -7.32 -34.33
CA THR A 32 -5.78 -6.18 -33.50
C THR A 32 -6.26 -6.65 -32.14
N PHE A 33 -6.95 -7.79 -32.08
CA PHE A 33 -7.40 -8.37 -30.81
C PHE A 33 -6.21 -8.82 -29.93
N VAL A 34 -5.22 -9.51 -30.51
CA VAL A 34 -4.00 -9.93 -29.79
C VAL A 34 -3.21 -8.72 -29.30
N ALA A 35 -2.98 -7.75 -30.17
CA ALA A 35 -2.28 -6.52 -29.79
C ALA A 35 -3.03 -5.74 -28.69
N GLY A 36 -4.34 -5.63 -28.81
CA GLY A 36 -5.20 -4.99 -27.81
C GLY A 36 -5.13 -5.68 -26.44
N THR A 37 -5.16 -7.00 -26.39
CA THR A 37 -5.05 -7.76 -25.14
C THR A 37 -3.70 -7.57 -24.50
N LEU A 38 -2.59 -7.58 -25.26
CA LEU A 38 -1.24 -7.36 -24.71
C LEU A 38 -1.08 -5.94 -24.14
N ILE A 39 -1.57 -4.92 -24.83
CA ILE A 39 -1.55 -3.53 -24.36
C ILE A 39 -2.40 -3.39 -23.09
N PHE A 40 -3.59 -3.95 -23.08
CA PHE A 40 -4.47 -3.93 -21.92
C PHE A 40 -3.82 -4.59 -20.70
N GLN A 41 -3.25 -5.78 -20.86
CA GLN A 41 -2.57 -6.52 -19.80
C GLN A 41 -1.38 -5.73 -19.23
N SER A 42 -0.57 -5.11 -20.09
CA SER A 42 0.56 -4.28 -19.68
C SER A 42 0.11 -3.05 -18.88
N ASN A 43 -0.97 -2.40 -19.30
CA ASN A 43 -1.51 -1.24 -18.60
C ASN A 43 -2.16 -1.62 -17.27
N MET A 44 -2.89 -2.72 -17.22
CA MET A 44 -3.47 -3.25 -15.98
C MET A 44 -2.40 -3.58 -14.94
N TYR A 45 -1.31 -4.21 -15.34
CA TYR A 45 -0.19 -4.52 -14.45
C TYR A 45 0.44 -3.24 -13.84
N LYS A 46 0.69 -2.23 -14.67
CA LYS A 46 1.20 -0.94 -14.20
C LYS A 46 0.23 -0.26 -13.24
N TRP A 47 -1.05 -0.28 -13.57
CA TRP A 47 -2.09 0.30 -12.72
C TRP A 47 -2.20 -0.41 -11.37
N GLN A 48 -2.13 -1.76 -11.34
CA GLN A 48 -2.14 -2.54 -10.11
C GLN A 48 -0.95 -2.21 -9.21
N ILE A 49 0.27 -2.14 -9.77
CA ILE A 49 1.47 -1.76 -8.99
C ILE A 49 1.32 -0.34 -8.44
N GLN A 50 0.86 0.60 -9.26
CA GLN A 50 0.70 1.98 -8.83
C GLN A 50 -0.39 2.12 -7.76
N SER A 51 -1.50 1.41 -7.91
CA SER A 51 -2.56 1.34 -6.92
C SER A 51 -2.09 0.70 -5.61
N ALA A 52 -1.32 -0.39 -5.68
CA ALA A 52 -0.72 -1.00 -4.51
C ALA A 52 0.24 -0.04 -3.79
N LYS A 53 1.14 0.62 -4.54
CA LYS A 53 2.07 1.61 -3.96
C LYS A 53 1.35 2.82 -3.35
N SER A 54 0.24 3.26 -3.94
CA SER A 54 -0.52 4.39 -3.39
C SER A 54 -1.27 4.03 -2.10
N ARG A 55 -1.70 2.78 -1.96
CA ARG A 55 -2.42 2.27 -0.77
C ARG A 55 -1.49 1.83 0.34
N PHE A 56 -0.48 1.06 -0.01
CA PHE A 56 0.35 0.35 0.96
C PHE A 56 1.76 0.95 1.12
N GLY A 57 2.10 1.97 0.35
CA GLY A 57 3.45 2.53 0.33
C GLY A 57 4.40 1.77 -0.61
N SER A 58 5.65 2.22 -0.63
CA SER A 58 6.71 1.70 -1.52
C SER A 58 7.75 0.86 -0.80
N TRP A 59 7.43 0.33 0.36
CA TRP A 59 8.32 -0.56 1.11
C TRP A 59 8.32 -1.99 0.55
N TYR A 60 9.45 -2.66 0.64
CA TYR A 60 9.63 -4.04 0.16
C TYR A 60 9.66 -5.06 1.28
N VAL A 61 10.15 -4.66 2.45
CA VAL A 61 10.32 -5.55 3.61
C VAL A 61 9.98 -4.76 4.87
N MET A 62 9.21 -5.37 5.74
CA MET A 62 8.98 -4.91 7.10
C MET A 62 9.64 -5.90 8.07
N TYR A 63 10.48 -5.38 8.96
CA TYR A 63 11.05 -6.14 10.05
C TYR A 63 10.38 -5.72 11.35
N GLU A 64 9.80 -6.67 12.05
CA GLU A 64 9.20 -6.47 13.36
C GLU A 64 10.13 -7.06 14.42
N GLY A 65 10.50 -6.26 15.42
CA GLY A 65 11.41 -6.70 16.45
C GLY A 65 11.52 -5.73 17.61
N SER A 66 12.26 -6.11 18.65
CA SER A 66 12.50 -5.27 19.84
C SER A 66 13.46 -4.13 19.49
N VAL A 67 13.12 -2.91 19.93
CA VAL A 67 13.89 -1.66 19.70
C VAL A 67 15.29 -1.67 20.37
N LYS A 68 15.58 -2.64 21.24
CA LYS A 68 16.92 -2.81 21.84
C LYS A 68 18.02 -3.20 20.85
N ALA A 69 17.66 -3.60 19.65
CA ALA A 69 18.63 -3.69 18.59
C ALA A 69 18.95 -2.27 18.11
N GLU A 70 20.05 -1.72 18.56
CA GLU A 70 20.80 -0.70 17.84
C GLU A 70 21.18 -1.30 16.48
N ASN A 71 20.20 -1.39 15.59
CA ASN A 71 20.34 -2.02 14.29
C ASN A 71 21.07 -1.04 13.35
N ASN A 72 22.27 -0.62 13.74
CA ASN A 72 23.23 0.00 12.83
C ASN A 72 23.51 -0.94 11.65
N ASP A 73 23.42 -2.26 11.87
CA ASP A 73 23.62 -3.27 10.83
C ASP A 73 22.52 -3.22 9.76
N LEU A 74 21.25 -2.99 10.15
CA LEU A 74 20.16 -2.81 9.19
C LEU A 74 20.26 -1.46 8.46
N LYS A 75 20.62 -0.37 9.17
CA LYS A 75 20.76 0.95 8.56
C LYS A 75 21.92 1.02 7.56
N ASN A 76 22.97 0.24 7.80
CA ASN A 76 24.20 0.25 7.00
C ASN A 76 24.25 -0.94 6.01
N HIS A 77 23.18 -1.71 5.90
CA HIS A 77 23.16 -2.87 5.01
C HIS A 77 23.23 -2.42 3.54
N PRO A 78 24.18 -2.92 2.75
CA PRO A 78 24.47 -2.42 1.40
C PRO A 78 23.30 -2.59 0.41
N TYR A 79 22.37 -3.48 0.71
CA TYR A 79 21.16 -3.71 -0.12
C TYR A 79 19.91 -2.98 0.36
N LEU A 80 19.97 -2.27 1.51
CA LEU A 80 18.87 -1.47 2.02
C LEU A 80 19.11 -0.01 1.66
N GLY A 81 18.49 0.45 0.58
CA GLY A 81 18.63 1.83 0.12
C GLY A 81 18.06 2.87 1.08
N THR A 82 16.99 2.55 1.77
CA THR A 82 16.28 3.45 2.68
C THR A 82 15.47 2.67 3.71
N ALA A 83 15.60 3.02 4.97
CA ALA A 83 14.80 2.44 6.06
C ALA A 83 14.00 3.52 6.79
N GLY A 84 12.72 3.27 7.04
CA GLY A 84 11.86 4.05 7.92
C GLY A 84 11.64 3.30 9.23
N LEU A 85 11.55 4.01 10.34
CA LEU A 85 11.31 3.46 11.66
C LEU A 85 9.89 3.82 12.13
N ALA A 86 9.15 2.81 12.57
CA ALA A 86 7.92 2.97 13.32
C ALA A 86 8.10 2.31 14.69
N GLN A 87 7.85 3.05 15.76
CA GLN A 87 7.93 2.54 17.12
C GLN A 87 6.56 2.61 17.78
N VAL A 88 6.01 1.46 18.15
CA VAL A 88 4.75 1.38 18.91
C VAL A 88 5.08 1.43 20.41
N ASN A 89 4.51 2.42 21.08
CA ASN A 89 4.74 2.66 22.49
C ASN A 89 3.60 2.13 23.36
N ASN A 90 2.35 2.32 22.89
CA ASN A 90 1.15 2.01 23.65
C ASN A 90 0.10 1.35 22.77
N TYR A 91 -0.76 0.54 23.40
CA TYR A 91 -1.91 -0.08 22.76
C TYR A 91 -3.21 0.31 23.43
N VAL A 92 -4.30 0.36 22.65
CA VAL A 92 -5.67 0.41 23.16
C VAL A 92 -6.32 -0.93 22.84
N TYR A 93 -6.87 -1.57 23.86
CA TYR A 93 -7.56 -2.84 23.71
C TYR A 93 -9.07 -2.60 23.64
N ASN A 94 -9.73 -3.37 22.80
CA ASN A 94 -11.19 -3.38 22.79
C ASN A 94 -11.74 -4.19 23.96
N SER A 95 -13.08 -4.20 24.14
CA SER A 95 -13.78 -4.93 25.19
C SER A 95 -13.53 -6.45 25.21
N VAL A 96 -13.00 -7.01 24.12
CA VAL A 96 -12.67 -8.44 23.96
C VAL A 96 -11.19 -8.71 24.26
N GLY A 97 -10.42 -7.68 24.67
CA GLY A 97 -8.99 -7.81 24.97
C GLY A 97 -8.07 -7.91 23.76
N LYS A 98 -8.57 -7.62 22.55
CA LYS A 98 -7.74 -7.55 21.34
C LYS A 98 -7.25 -6.13 21.11
N THR A 99 -6.01 -5.98 20.67
CA THR A 99 -5.46 -4.69 20.24
C THR A 99 -6.31 -4.12 19.12
N ASP A 100 -6.85 -2.92 19.35
CA ASP A 100 -7.68 -2.22 18.37
C ASP A 100 -6.97 -1.01 17.78
N ILE A 101 -6.16 -0.32 18.59
CA ILE A 101 -5.41 0.87 18.16
C ILE A 101 -3.98 0.77 18.69
N SER A 102 -3.02 1.13 17.86
CA SER A 102 -1.61 1.24 18.24
C SER A 102 -1.21 2.72 18.24
N ILE A 103 -0.55 3.16 19.28
CA ILE A 103 -0.04 4.51 19.43
C ILE A 103 1.48 4.47 19.44
N GLY A 104 2.11 5.25 18.59
CA GLY A 104 3.55 5.23 18.46
C GLY A 104 4.11 6.44 17.74
N THR A 105 5.39 6.39 17.48
CA THR A 105 6.14 7.42 16.76
C THR A 105 6.59 6.88 15.40
N LEU A 106 6.53 7.72 14.39
CA LEU A 106 6.94 7.42 13.03
C LEU A 106 8.08 8.37 12.64
N SER A 107 9.13 7.83 12.03
CA SER A 107 10.14 8.68 11.40
C SER A 107 9.60 9.29 10.11
N ASP A 108 10.12 10.48 9.73
CA ASP A 108 9.74 11.14 8.47
C ASP A 108 9.91 10.21 7.27
N ARG A 109 10.94 9.38 7.32
CA ARG A 109 11.22 8.41 6.27
C ARG A 109 10.18 7.30 6.20
N PHE A 110 9.66 6.86 7.34
CA PHE A 110 8.56 5.89 7.38
C PHE A 110 7.28 6.49 6.80
N ILE A 111 6.99 7.74 7.12
CA ILE A 111 5.84 8.49 6.58
C ILE A 111 5.92 8.58 5.05
N GLU A 112 7.10 8.89 4.52
CA GLU A 112 7.34 8.99 3.08
C GLU A 112 7.20 7.62 2.38
N ILE A 113 7.89 6.59 2.87
CA ILE A 113 7.86 5.24 2.29
C ILE A 113 6.45 4.65 2.39
N GLY A 114 5.77 4.85 3.52
CA GLY A 114 4.41 4.39 3.77
C GLY A 114 3.35 5.18 3.00
N ASN A 115 3.73 6.29 2.35
CA ASN A 115 2.80 7.18 1.65
C ASN A 115 1.68 7.69 2.58
N ILE A 116 2.02 7.93 3.86
CA ILE A 116 1.08 8.41 4.86
C ILE A 116 0.74 9.86 4.54
N LYS A 117 -0.53 10.13 4.27
CA LYS A 117 -1.00 11.45 3.87
C LYS A 117 -1.90 12.07 4.94
N LEU A 118 -1.65 13.34 5.18
CA LEU A 118 -2.54 14.17 5.99
C LEU A 118 -3.79 14.52 5.19
N ASN A 119 -4.94 14.36 5.82
CA ASN A 119 -6.23 14.85 5.32
C ASN A 119 -6.49 16.26 5.81
N LYS A 120 -6.24 16.53 7.11
CA LYS A 120 -6.49 17.83 7.74
C LYS A 120 -5.45 18.09 8.84
N GLY A 121 -5.06 19.34 9.03
CA GLY A 121 -4.15 19.75 10.09
C GLY A 121 -2.68 19.57 9.75
N ARG A 122 -1.85 19.14 10.70
CA ARG A 122 -0.41 18.96 10.58
C ARG A 122 0.07 17.69 11.31
N MET A 123 1.30 17.26 11.07
CA MET A 123 1.93 16.21 11.87
C MET A 123 2.27 16.70 13.28
N PRO A 124 2.23 15.82 14.29
CA PRO A 124 2.63 16.13 15.67
C PRO A 124 4.09 16.58 15.72
N ALA A 125 4.34 17.61 16.54
CA ALA A 125 5.68 18.13 16.79
C ALA A 125 6.05 18.07 18.29
N LYS A 126 5.09 17.73 19.16
CA LYS A 126 5.26 17.65 20.62
C LYS A 126 4.69 16.35 21.14
N ASP A 127 5.17 15.88 22.28
CA ASP A 127 4.77 14.59 22.88
C ASP A 127 3.30 14.51 23.30
N ASN A 128 2.66 15.65 23.51
CA ASN A 128 1.23 15.76 23.84
C ASN A 128 0.33 15.97 22.63
N GLU A 129 0.88 15.96 21.42
CA GLU A 129 0.14 16.09 20.17
C GLU A 129 -0.03 14.73 19.50
N ILE A 130 -1.16 14.55 18.84
CA ILE A 130 -1.43 13.31 18.09
C ILE A 130 -2.05 13.61 16.73
N ALA A 131 -1.66 12.83 15.73
CA ALA A 131 -2.35 12.72 14.47
C ALA A 131 -3.02 11.34 14.41
N VAL A 132 -4.30 11.32 14.03
CA VAL A 132 -5.13 10.13 14.13
C VAL A 132 -5.78 9.86 12.78
N GLU A 133 -5.93 8.60 12.43
CA GLU A 133 -6.71 8.22 11.26
C GLU A 133 -8.20 8.49 11.48
N TRP A 134 -8.88 8.81 10.38
CA TRP A 134 -10.32 9.04 10.41
C TRP A 134 -11.10 7.84 10.98
N SER A 135 -10.73 6.64 10.58
CA SER A 135 -11.32 5.39 11.08
C SER A 135 -11.16 5.20 12.59
N THR A 136 -10.03 5.62 13.12
CA THR A 136 -9.71 5.56 14.56
C THR A 136 -10.51 6.58 15.35
N LEU A 137 -10.73 7.80 14.83
CA LEU A 137 -11.61 8.79 15.48
C LEU A 137 -13.04 8.27 15.64
N ILE A 138 -13.56 7.59 14.61
CA ILE A 138 -14.88 6.96 14.67
C ILE A 138 -14.92 5.87 15.74
N LYS A 139 -13.90 5.02 15.83
CA LYS A 139 -13.81 3.97 16.85
C LYS A 139 -13.72 4.50 18.28
N LEU A 140 -13.07 5.65 18.45
CA LEU A 140 -12.94 6.33 19.74
C LEU A 140 -14.17 7.20 20.07
N GLU A 141 -15.15 7.27 19.18
CA GLU A 141 -16.33 8.14 19.31
C GLU A 141 -15.97 9.62 19.54
N GLN A 142 -14.83 10.05 18.94
CA GLN A 142 -14.31 11.40 19.09
C GLN A 142 -14.64 12.27 17.86
N GLY A 143 -14.76 13.56 18.10
CA GLY A 143 -14.95 14.54 17.03
C GLY A 143 -13.73 14.67 16.13
N SER A 144 -13.89 15.40 15.03
CA SER A 144 -12.83 15.64 14.03
C SER A 144 -12.29 17.07 14.06
N ASP A 145 -12.48 17.80 15.16
CA ASP A 145 -12.04 19.18 15.28
C ASP A 145 -10.57 19.26 15.67
N ILE A 146 -9.78 19.91 14.81
CA ILE A 146 -8.37 20.15 15.10
C ILE A 146 -8.24 21.06 16.31
N GLY A 147 -7.41 20.64 17.26
CA GLY A 147 -7.17 21.37 18.51
C GLY A 147 -7.97 20.85 19.70
N GLN A 148 -8.90 19.92 19.51
CA GLN A 148 -9.61 19.26 20.61
C GLN A 148 -8.67 18.34 21.40
N ASP A 149 -9.00 18.14 22.66
CA ASP A 149 -8.31 17.20 23.52
C ASP A 149 -8.98 15.82 23.43
N ILE A 150 -8.16 14.79 23.20
CA ILE A 150 -8.58 13.40 23.14
C ILE A 150 -8.00 12.66 24.35
N VAL A 151 -8.88 12.12 25.17
CA VAL A 151 -8.49 11.29 26.32
C VAL A 151 -8.49 9.83 25.90
N ILE A 152 -7.35 9.16 26.02
CA ILE A 152 -7.18 7.77 25.59
C ILE A 152 -6.65 6.95 26.76
N ASP A 153 -7.36 5.86 27.04
CA ASP A 153 -6.90 4.84 27.96
C ASP A 153 -6.00 3.86 27.21
N THR A 154 -4.73 3.88 27.53
CA THR A 154 -3.71 3.06 26.87
C THR A 154 -3.08 2.06 27.81
N TYR A 155 -2.49 1.02 27.25
CA TYR A 155 -1.66 0.07 27.97
C TYR A 155 -0.24 0.17 27.45
N LEU A 156 0.71 0.19 28.36
CA LEU A 156 2.12 0.22 27.98
C LEU A 156 2.49 -1.11 27.31
N ASN A 157 3.30 -1.04 26.25
CA ASN A 157 3.74 -2.24 25.55
C ASN A 157 4.46 -3.20 26.53
N GLY A 158 3.93 -4.41 26.66
CA GLY A 158 4.47 -5.46 27.52
C GLY A 158 4.05 -5.40 29.00
N THR A 159 3.12 -4.52 29.39
CA THR A 159 2.56 -4.47 30.75
C THR A 159 1.03 -4.44 30.70
N SER A 160 0.41 -4.81 31.83
CA SER A 160 -1.05 -4.69 32.02
C SER A 160 -1.44 -3.37 32.66
N ASP A 161 -0.50 -2.45 32.82
CA ASP A 161 -0.74 -1.18 33.49
C ASP A 161 -1.51 -0.23 32.57
N LYS A 162 -2.67 0.16 33.05
CA LYS A 162 -3.53 1.14 32.36
C LYS A 162 -3.00 2.55 32.61
N LEU A 163 -2.81 3.30 31.54
CA LEU A 163 -2.37 4.67 31.57
C LEU A 163 -3.34 5.55 30.79
N THR A 164 -3.99 6.47 31.46
CA THR A 164 -4.84 7.48 30.82
C THR A 164 -3.99 8.66 30.40
N LYS A 165 -4.00 9.00 29.12
CA LYS A 165 -3.28 10.16 28.57
C LYS A 165 -4.23 11.06 27.77
N THR A 166 -3.99 12.35 27.90
CA THR A 166 -4.69 13.36 27.10
C THR A 166 -3.75 13.88 26.03
N TYR A 167 -4.21 13.80 24.78
CA TYR A 167 -3.48 14.29 23.63
C TYR A 167 -4.29 15.39 22.91
N LYS A 168 -3.58 16.34 22.33
CA LYS A 168 -4.18 17.35 21.47
C LYS A 168 -4.21 16.86 20.03
N LEU A 169 -5.39 16.79 19.42
CA LEU A 169 -5.55 16.42 18.02
C LEU A 169 -5.02 17.53 17.12
N VAL A 170 -3.92 17.30 16.42
CA VAL A 170 -3.30 18.28 15.52
C VAL A 170 -3.38 17.89 14.05
N GLY A 171 -3.68 16.63 13.76
CA GLY A 171 -3.80 16.14 12.40
C GLY A 171 -4.74 14.97 12.26
N ILE A 172 -5.35 14.87 11.09
CA ILE A 172 -6.16 13.72 10.69
C ILE A 172 -5.51 13.11 9.46
N LEU A 173 -5.19 11.82 9.57
CA LEU A 173 -4.58 11.06 8.50
C LEU A 173 -5.65 10.41 7.62
N ASN A 174 -5.33 10.22 6.35
CA ASN A 174 -6.09 9.31 5.50
C ASN A 174 -5.98 7.88 6.03
N SER A 175 -6.93 7.03 5.67
CA SER A 175 -6.90 5.63 6.09
C SER A 175 -5.62 4.96 5.61
N TYR A 176 -4.83 4.47 6.56
CA TYR A 176 -3.54 3.80 6.36
C TYR A 176 -3.55 2.39 6.96
N THR A 177 -4.46 2.13 7.88
CA THR A 177 -4.53 0.93 8.72
C THR A 177 -4.84 -0.35 7.97
N ASP A 178 -5.34 -0.29 6.75
CA ASP A 178 -5.47 -1.49 5.92
C ASP A 178 -4.14 -2.26 5.76
N CYS A 179 -3.02 -1.60 6.07
CA CYS A 179 -1.68 -2.17 5.99
C CYS A 179 -1.07 -2.58 7.34
N LEU A 180 -1.42 -1.89 8.45
CA LEU A 180 -0.85 -2.16 9.78
C LEU A 180 -1.75 -3.04 10.66
N LEU A 181 -3.04 -3.14 10.37
CA LEU A 181 -3.96 -4.04 11.08
C LEU A 181 -3.78 -5.52 10.70
N TYR A 182 -2.90 -5.84 9.75
CA TYR A 182 -2.55 -7.21 9.42
C TYR A 182 -1.32 -7.73 10.19
N THR A 183 -1.22 -7.46 11.47
CA THR A 183 -0.63 -8.41 12.40
C THR A 183 -1.71 -9.34 12.97
N SER A 184 -2.66 -9.71 12.16
CA SER A 184 -3.37 -10.95 12.36
C SER A 184 -2.36 -12.07 12.07
N PRO A 185 -2.20 -13.05 12.96
CA PRO A 185 -1.26 -14.15 12.72
C PRO A 185 -1.55 -14.75 11.36
N SER A 186 -0.51 -14.87 10.54
CA SER A 186 -0.57 -15.47 9.22
C SER A 186 -1.39 -16.75 9.26
N PRO A 187 -2.20 -17.09 8.25
CA PRO A 187 -2.86 -18.39 8.18
C PRO A 187 -1.92 -19.57 8.38
N ARG A 188 -0.61 -19.38 8.18
CA ARG A 188 0.44 -20.36 8.49
C ARG A 188 0.65 -20.59 9.99
N ASP A 189 0.42 -19.59 10.82
CA ASP A 189 0.63 -19.73 12.28
C ASP A 189 -0.52 -20.47 12.97
N ARG A 190 -1.64 -20.67 12.27
CA ARG A 190 -2.77 -21.48 12.75
C ARG A 190 -2.63 -22.98 12.51
N SER A 191 -1.62 -23.41 11.75
CA SER A 191 -1.42 -24.83 11.43
C SER A 191 -0.37 -25.53 12.32
N LEU A 192 0.14 -24.86 13.35
CA LEU A 192 1.17 -25.37 14.26
C LEU A 192 0.72 -25.41 15.74
N SER A 193 -0.59 -25.38 16.00
CA SER A 193 -1.12 -25.65 17.34
C SER A 193 -2.05 -26.85 17.33
#